data_d5d208fc0614e490be88e858abebacb2
#
_entry.id   d5d208fc0614e490be88e858abebacb2
#
_cell.length_a   1.000
_cell.length_b   1.000
_cell.length_c   1.000
_cell.angle_alpha   90.00
_cell.angle_beta   90.00
_cell.angle_gamma   90.00
#
_symmetry.space_group_name_H-M   'P 1'
#
loop_
_entity.id
_entity.type
_entity.pdbx_description
1 polymer ?
#
loop_
_entity_poly.entity_id
_entity_poly.type
_entity_poly.pdbx_seq_one_letter_code
_entity_poly.pdbx_strand_id
1 'polypeptide(L)'
;MSSGTILSGAEIIIKALRDQGVDTIFGYPGGAVLPIYDALFKQNHIKHILVRHEQAAVHAAEGYARSSGKVGVVLVTSGPGATNAVTGLVDALMDSIPIVCLTGQVPTHLIGNDAFQECDTTGITRPATKHNYLVKDVNNLARTVHEAFYVAKSGRPGPVVIDIPKDVQFADGVYRTPGESMPKSYRPQVKPDLNKVEEAVELLANAKKPIFYVGGGVINSGPVASQLLTQLVRMTGYPCTTTLMGLGAFPAHDQQWLGMLGMHGTYEANLAMHGCDLMVCVGARFDDRVTGKVSEFSPNSKKIHIDIDPSNINKNIRVDLPIVGDAAYVLEDMIRIWKARNKRADQAALKVWWDQINFWRARECLRYEKTDRVIKPQFALERLRAAIAPREDVFISTEVGQHQMWAAQFLPFNKPNRWLTSGGLGTMGYGLPAAIGAQIANPGALCIDVAGEASIQMNIQEMSTALQYRLPVKVFILNNQWMGMVRQWQELLHGSRYSESYSEALPDFVKLADAFGGVGLRATKVSEVDDVIREMIETPRAVIVDMCVDSKENCFPMIPGGKAHNEMLLGPEDRVSEATPEEGMVLV
;
A
#
# COMPACT_ATOMS: atom_id res chain seq x y z
N MET A 1 -41.73 3.43 -18.23
CA MET A 1 -41.14 3.51 -16.88
C MET A 1 -41.18 2.12 -16.28
N SER A 2 -40.07 1.45 -16.07
CA SER A 2 -40.05 0.13 -15.42
C SER A 2 -40.58 0.30 -13.99
N SER A 3 -41.60 -0.50 -13.63
CA SER A 3 -42.10 -0.57 -12.27
C SER A 3 -40.96 -0.99 -11.33
N GLY A 4 -40.52 -0.10 -10.43
CA GLY A 4 -39.51 -0.44 -9.45
C GLY A 4 -40.01 -1.53 -8.48
N THR A 5 -39.10 -2.33 -7.94
CA THR A 5 -39.43 -3.37 -6.95
C THR A 5 -39.43 -2.74 -5.55
N ILE A 6 -40.47 -2.98 -4.76
CA ILE A 6 -40.47 -2.58 -3.34
C ILE A 6 -39.61 -3.58 -2.55
N LEU A 7 -38.64 -3.08 -1.84
CA LEU A 7 -37.67 -3.83 -1.03
C LEU A 7 -37.38 -3.07 0.26
N SER A 8 -36.99 -3.80 1.32
CA SER A 8 -36.44 -3.16 2.51
C SER A 8 -35.11 -2.47 2.21
N GLY A 9 -34.74 -1.46 3.01
CA GLY A 9 -33.46 -0.77 2.85
C GLY A 9 -32.26 -1.73 2.87
N ALA A 10 -32.32 -2.76 3.71
CA ALA A 10 -31.28 -3.80 3.76
C ALA A 10 -31.18 -4.60 2.44
N GLU A 11 -32.31 -4.98 1.85
CA GLU A 11 -32.35 -5.67 0.56
C GLU A 11 -31.90 -4.76 -0.60
N ILE A 12 -32.23 -3.45 -0.53
CA ILE A 12 -31.74 -2.44 -1.47
C ILE A 12 -30.22 -2.36 -1.46
N ILE A 13 -29.61 -2.36 -0.27
CA ILE A 13 -28.15 -2.34 -0.11
C ILE A 13 -27.54 -3.57 -0.78
N ILE A 14 -28.01 -4.76 -0.46
CA ILE A 14 -27.47 -6.01 -1.02
C ILE A 14 -27.61 -6.03 -2.54
N LYS A 15 -28.76 -5.59 -3.05
CA LYS A 15 -28.98 -5.53 -4.50
C LYS A 15 -28.06 -4.50 -5.18
N ALA A 16 -27.89 -3.32 -4.59
CA ALA A 16 -26.98 -2.30 -5.11
C ALA A 16 -25.50 -2.75 -5.10
N LEU A 17 -25.06 -3.46 -4.06
CA LEU A 17 -23.73 -4.07 -3.99
C LEU A 17 -23.53 -5.12 -5.10
N ARG A 18 -24.54 -5.95 -5.38
CA ARG A 18 -24.51 -6.90 -6.50
C ARG A 18 -24.41 -6.20 -7.85
N ASP A 19 -25.13 -5.11 -8.05
CA ASP A 19 -25.05 -4.31 -9.29
C ASP A 19 -23.64 -3.72 -9.50
N GLN A 20 -22.88 -3.50 -8.41
CA GLN A 20 -21.47 -3.07 -8.46
C GLN A 20 -20.48 -4.24 -8.61
N GLY A 21 -20.97 -5.49 -8.73
CA GLY A 21 -20.14 -6.68 -8.90
C GLY A 21 -19.42 -7.13 -7.62
N VAL A 22 -19.94 -6.75 -6.45
CA VAL A 22 -19.39 -7.19 -5.15
C VAL A 22 -19.66 -8.67 -4.96
N ASP A 23 -18.61 -9.42 -4.64
CA ASP A 23 -18.67 -10.85 -4.32
C ASP A 23 -18.20 -11.16 -2.89
N THR A 24 -17.54 -10.19 -2.23
CA THR A 24 -16.97 -10.38 -0.89
C THR A 24 -17.12 -9.12 -0.06
N ILE A 25 -17.51 -9.29 1.21
CA ILE A 25 -17.59 -8.26 2.24
C ILE A 25 -16.77 -8.73 3.45
N PHE A 26 -15.93 -7.85 3.99
CA PHE A 26 -15.24 -8.06 5.27
C PHE A 26 -15.98 -7.31 6.36
N GLY A 27 -16.21 -7.92 7.51
CA GLY A 27 -16.95 -7.20 8.51
C GLY A 27 -17.12 -7.93 9.83
N TYR A 28 -17.80 -7.24 10.74
CA TYR A 28 -18.14 -7.74 12.07
C TYR A 28 -19.58 -7.35 12.42
N PRO A 29 -20.47 -8.31 12.77
CA PRO A 29 -21.88 -8.04 13.07
C PRO A 29 -22.05 -7.28 14.37
N GLY A 30 -23.12 -6.47 14.42
CA GLY A 30 -23.57 -5.78 15.63
C GLY A 30 -24.99 -5.27 15.48
N GLY A 31 -25.57 -4.79 16.56
CA GLY A 31 -27.00 -4.48 16.67
C GLY A 31 -27.54 -3.53 15.60
N ALA A 32 -26.74 -2.56 15.17
CA ALA A 32 -27.18 -1.55 14.20
C ALA A 32 -27.16 -2.00 12.74
N VAL A 33 -26.61 -3.20 12.42
CA VAL A 33 -26.55 -3.74 11.05
C VAL A 33 -27.22 -5.10 10.89
N LEU A 34 -27.93 -5.59 11.91
CA LEU A 34 -28.62 -6.88 11.84
C LEU A 34 -29.59 -7.01 10.65
N PRO A 35 -30.34 -5.98 10.23
CA PRO A 35 -31.19 -6.09 9.04
C PRO A 35 -30.38 -6.38 7.76
N ILE A 36 -29.17 -5.78 7.61
CA ILE A 36 -28.29 -6.05 6.48
C ILE A 36 -27.76 -7.50 6.54
N TYR A 37 -27.40 -8.00 7.73
CA TYR A 37 -26.97 -9.38 7.92
C TYR A 37 -28.09 -10.39 7.64
N ASP A 38 -29.35 -10.07 7.98
CA ASP A 38 -30.49 -10.89 7.61
C ASP A 38 -30.70 -10.94 6.08
N ALA A 39 -30.54 -9.81 5.40
CA ALA A 39 -30.58 -9.77 3.94
C ALA A 39 -29.39 -10.52 3.30
N LEU A 40 -28.18 -10.45 3.88
CA LEU A 40 -27.03 -11.24 3.45
C LEU A 40 -27.30 -12.75 3.58
N PHE A 41 -27.95 -13.20 4.63
CA PHE A 41 -28.29 -14.62 4.84
C PHE A 41 -29.22 -15.19 3.76
N LYS A 42 -30.09 -14.35 3.20
CA LYS A 42 -31.11 -14.75 2.20
C LYS A 42 -30.54 -14.86 0.77
N GLN A 43 -29.24 -14.68 0.57
CA GLN A 43 -28.59 -14.72 -0.74
C GLN A 43 -27.27 -15.50 -0.68
N ASN A 44 -26.72 -15.90 -1.84
CA ASN A 44 -25.49 -16.70 -1.96
C ASN A 44 -24.45 -16.12 -2.93
N HIS A 45 -24.63 -14.89 -3.40
CA HIS A 45 -23.71 -14.25 -4.36
C HIS A 45 -22.57 -13.51 -3.66
N ILE A 46 -22.86 -12.87 -2.53
CA ILE A 46 -21.89 -12.11 -1.74
C ILE A 46 -21.49 -12.97 -0.54
N LYS A 47 -20.19 -13.26 -0.43
CA LYS A 47 -19.61 -13.94 0.75
C LYS A 47 -19.28 -12.91 1.81
N HIS A 48 -19.61 -13.21 3.05
CA HIS A 48 -19.16 -12.41 4.19
C HIS A 48 -17.98 -13.10 4.88
N ILE A 49 -16.92 -12.34 5.12
CA ILE A 49 -15.74 -12.79 5.87
C ILE A 49 -15.78 -12.15 7.25
N LEU A 50 -15.99 -12.97 8.26
CA LEU A 50 -16.03 -12.55 9.64
C LEU A 50 -14.61 -12.35 10.16
N VAL A 51 -14.22 -11.11 10.36
CA VAL A 51 -12.95 -10.72 11.00
C VAL A 51 -13.04 -10.78 12.53
N ARG A 52 -11.98 -10.46 13.25
CA ARG A 52 -11.96 -10.39 14.71
C ARG A 52 -11.84 -8.95 15.23
N HIS A 53 -11.55 -8.01 14.33
CA HIS A 53 -11.47 -6.58 14.64
C HIS A 53 -11.82 -5.77 13.39
N GLU A 54 -12.53 -4.65 13.53
CA GLU A 54 -12.99 -3.85 12.39
C GLU A 54 -11.85 -3.14 11.65
N GLN A 55 -10.76 -2.80 12.33
CA GLN A 55 -9.53 -2.33 11.69
C GLN A 55 -9.03 -3.39 10.69
N ALA A 56 -8.99 -4.64 11.10
CA ALA A 56 -8.58 -5.75 10.25
C ALA A 56 -9.55 -5.98 9.08
N ALA A 57 -10.86 -5.67 9.24
CA ALA A 57 -11.80 -5.71 8.12
C ALA A 57 -11.38 -4.76 7.00
N VAL A 58 -10.98 -3.54 7.36
CA VAL A 58 -10.54 -2.56 6.36
C VAL A 58 -9.21 -2.99 5.73
N HIS A 59 -8.21 -3.41 6.51
CA HIS A 59 -6.94 -3.88 5.95
C HIS A 59 -7.08 -5.13 5.08
N ALA A 60 -7.99 -6.06 5.43
CA ALA A 60 -8.30 -7.19 4.56
C ALA A 60 -8.98 -6.75 3.25
N ALA A 61 -9.89 -5.77 3.33
CA ALA A 61 -10.51 -5.16 2.15
C ALA A 61 -9.47 -4.43 1.28
N GLU A 62 -8.45 -3.81 1.88
CA GLU A 62 -7.32 -3.20 1.16
C GLU A 62 -6.48 -4.25 0.42
N GLY A 63 -6.10 -5.34 1.10
CA GLY A 63 -5.38 -6.45 0.49
C GLY A 63 -6.16 -7.09 -0.66
N TYR A 64 -7.49 -7.25 -0.48
CA TYR A 64 -8.41 -7.73 -1.51
C TYR A 64 -8.44 -6.76 -2.71
N ALA A 65 -8.61 -5.47 -2.46
CA ALA A 65 -8.71 -4.46 -3.51
C ALA A 65 -7.42 -4.36 -4.33
N ARG A 66 -6.27 -4.28 -3.67
CA ARG A 66 -4.95 -4.17 -4.32
C ARG A 66 -4.59 -5.41 -5.14
N SER A 67 -4.94 -6.60 -4.67
CA SER A 67 -4.60 -7.86 -5.34
C SER A 67 -5.58 -8.27 -6.44
N SER A 68 -6.84 -7.80 -6.39
CA SER A 68 -7.88 -8.13 -7.36
C SER A 68 -8.20 -7.02 -8.37
N GLY A 69 -7.88 -5.76 -8.04
CA GLY A 69 -8.29 -4.58 -8.81
C GLY A 69 -9.77 -4.18 -8.60
N LYS A 70 -10.47 -4.81 -7.65
CA LYS A 70 -11.87 -4.50 -7.30
C LYS A 70 -11.91 -3.50 -6.13
N VAL A 71 -13.08 -2.89 -5.91
CA VAL A 71 -13.32 -2.09 -4.70
C VAL A 71 -13.48 -3.03 -3.51
N GLY A 72 -12.73 -2.77 -2.42
CA GLY A 72 -12.91 -3.49 -1.17
C GLY A 72 -14.18 -3.04 -0.44
N VAL A 73 -14.92 -3.96 0.16
CA VAL A 73 -16.18 -3.64 0.85
C VAL A 73 -16.12 -4.09 2.30
N VAL A 74 -16.47 -3.17 3.19
CA VAL A 74 -16.48 -3.37 4.65
C VAL A 74 -17.87 -3.13 5.19
N LEU A 75 -18.30 -3.96 6.17
CA LEU A 75 -19.57 -3.79 6.88
C LEU A 75 -19.32 -3.90 8.39
N VAL A 76 -19.59 -2.81 9.12
CA VAL A 76 -19.37 -2.71 10.57
C VAL A 76 -20.57 -2.06 11.26
N THR A 77 -20.73 -2.34 12.53
CA THR A 77 -21.82 -1.75 13.34
C THR A 77 -21.52 -0.28 13.72
N SER A 78 -22.46 0.35 14.40
CA SER A 78 -22.33 1.71 14.94
C SER A 78 -21.34 1.80 16.11
N GLY A 79 -21.04 3.01 16.53
CA GLY A 79 -20.20 3.29 17.69
C GLY A 79 -18.81 2.66 17.56
N PRO A 80 -18.44 1.70 18.44
CA PRO A 80 -17.11 1.10 18.43
C PRO A 80 -16.80 0.38 17.12
N GLY A 81 -17.78 -0.18 16.41
CA GLY A 81 -17.54 -0.79 15.10
C GLY A 81 -17.07 0.23 14.06
N ALA A 82 -17.73 1.37 13.99
CA ALA A 82 -17.34 2.46 13.09
C ALA A 82 -15.99 3.09 13.49
N THR A 83 -15.79 3.35 14.79
CA THR A 83 -14.54 3.99 15.27
C THR A 83 -13.32 3.09 15.13
N ASN A 84 -13.45 1.77 15.31
CA ASN A 84 -12.37 0.81 15.08
C ASN A 84 -11.93 0.73 13.61
N ALA A 85 -12.80 1.05 12.66
CA ALA A 85 -12.46 1.06 11.25
C ALA A 85 -11.60 2.27 10.81
N VAL A 86 -11.52 3.33 11.64
CA VAL A 86 -10.93 4.62 11.25
C VAL A 86 -9.46 4.50 10.84
N THR A 87 -8.64 3.77 11.59
CA THR A 87 -7.23 3.55 11.24
C THR A 87 -7.09 2.96 9.83
N GLY A 88 -7.85 1.93 9.50
CA GLY A 88 -7.82 1.33 8.16
C GLY A 88 -8.33 2.30 7.08
N LEU A 89 -9.36 3.11 7.38
CA LEU A 89 -9.84 4.12 6.44
C LEU A 89 -8.78 5.19 6.14
N VAL A 90 -8.04 5.67 7.16
CA VAL A 90 -6.93 6.61 6.96
C VAL A 90 -5.82 5.96 6.14
N ASP A 91 -5.50 4.70 6.40
CA ASP A 91 -4.51 3.94 5.64
C ASP A 91 -4.90 3.86 4.16
N ALA A 92 -6.11 3.43 3.86
CA ALA A 92 -6.65 3.38 2.50
C ALA A 92 -6.65 4.76 1.80
N LEU A 93 -6.92 5.85 2.54
CA LEU A 93 -6.85 7.22 2.00
C LEU A 93 -5.42 7.61 1.64
N MET A 94 -4.47 7.34 2.53
CA MET A 94 -3.06 7.70 2.34
C MET A 94 -2.43 6.92 1.19
N ASP A 95 -2.78 5.64 1.03
CA ASP A 95 -2.25 4.76 0.00
C ASP A 95 -3.12 4.69 -1.27
N SER A 96 -4.20 5.49 -1.30
CA SER A 96 -5.08 5.60 -2.48
C SER A 96 -5.72 4.28 -2.88
N ILE A 97 -6.34 3.58 -1.91
CA ILE A 97 -6.98 2.28 -2.10
C ILE A 97 -8.51 2.45 -2.11
N PRO A 98 -9.23 1.94 -3.12
CA PRO A 98 -10.67 2.11 -3.23
C PRO A 98 -11.39 1.18 -2.26
N ILE A 99 -12.02 1.74 -1.23
CA ILE A 99 -12.81 1.04 -0.21
C ILE A 99 -14.20 1.67 -0.14
N VAL A 100 -15.23 0.85 0.01
CA VAL A 100 -16.57 1.28 0.44
C VAL A 100 -16.86 0.65 1.78
N CYS A 101 -16.97 1.47 2.82
CA CYS A 101 -17.27 1.06 4.17
C CYS A 101 -18.73 1.40 4.52
N LEU A 102 -19.51 0.37 4.80
CA LEU A 102 -20.88 0.50 5.27
C LEU A 102 -20.84 0.46 6.80
N THR A 103 -21.33 1.52 7.44
CA THR A 103 -21.46 1.58 8.90
C THR A 103 -22.93 1.60 9.28
N GLY A 104 -23.28 0.87 10.33
CA GLY A 104 -24.58 1.04 10.95
C GLY A 104 -24.63 2.34 11.78
N GLN A 105 -25.83 2.87 11.95
CA GLN A 105 -26.08 4.02 12.83
C GLN A 105 -27.33 3.75 13.67
N VAL A 106 -27.45 4.44 14.81
CA VAL A 106 -28.68 4.43 15.59
C VAL A 106 -29.86 4.95 14.76
N PRO A 107 -31.12 4.62 15.09
CA PRO A 107 -32.28 5.15 14.38
C PRO A 107 -32.25 6.67 14.24
N THR A 108 -32.74 7.19 13.13
CA THR A 108 -32.64 8.62 12.78
C THR A 108 -33.14 9.58 13.87
N HIS A 109 -34.19 9.18 14.60
CA HIS A 109 -34.77 9.98 15.69
C HIS A 109 -33.95 9.98 16.98
N LEU A 110 -32.93 9.10 17.08
CA LEU A 110 -32.02 9.01 18.24
C LEU A 110 -30.70 9.71 18.00
N ILE A 111 -30.38 10.08 16.75
CA ILE A 111 -29.12 10.77 16.42
C ILE A 111 -29.04 12.09 17.16
N GLY A 112 -27.95 12.30 17.92
CA GLY A 112 -27.71 13.49 18.73
C GLY A 112 -28.30 13.42 20.15
N ASN A 113 -28.76 12.22 20.60
CA ASN A 113 -29.32 12.01 21.93
C ASN A 113 -28.43 11.14 22.84
N ASP A 114 -27.16 10.95 22.50
CA ASP A 114 -26.22 10.08 23.23
C ASP A 114 -26.76 8.66 23.39
N ALA A 115 -27.39 8.13 22.35
CA ALA A 115 -27.96 6.79 22.35
C ALA A 115 -26.86 5.71 22.45
N PHE A 116 -27.23 4.53 22.95
CA PHE A 116 -26.28 3.41 23.09
C PHE A 116 -25.60 3.07 21.75
N GLN A 117 -24.28 3.06 21.74
CA GLN A 117 -23.43 2.88 20.55
C GLN A 117 -23.67 3.93 19.46
N GLU A 118 -24.09 5.13 19.80
CA GLU A 118 -24.08 6.27 18.88
C GLU A 118 -22.66 6.79 18.70
N CYS A 119 -22.36 7.26 17.50
CA CYS A 119 -21.13 7.97 17.18
C CYS A 119 -21.40 8.90 15.99
N ASP A 120 -20.82 10.10 15.99
CA ASP A 120 -20.80 10.95 14.79
C ASP A 120 -19.80 10.39 13.77
N THR A 121 -20.20 9.29 13.13
CA THR A 121 -19.38 8.59 12.13
C THR A 121 -18.98 9.52 11.00
N THR A 122 -19.89 10.37 10.52
CA THR A 122 -19.57 11.29 9.42
C THR A 122 -18.60 12.39 9.84
N GLY A 123 -18.69 12.88 11.07
CA GLY A 123 -17.74 13.84 11.62
C GLY A 123 -16.34 13.25 11.75
N ILE A 124 -16.22 12.05 12.35
CA ILE A 124 -14.94 11.35 12.56
C ILE A 124 -14.30 10.94 11.23
N THR A 125 -15.07 10.42 10.27
CA THR A 125 -14.53 9.89 9.01
C THR A 125 -14.31 10.95 7.94
N ARG A 126 -14.76 12.20 8.14
CA ARG A 126 -14.59 13.27 7.16
C ARG A 126 -13.13 13.49 6.74
N PRO A 127 -12.15 13.64 7.66
CA PRO A 127 -10.74 13.76 7.27
C PRO A 127 -10.09 12.44 6.84
N ALA A 128 -10.72 11.31 7.15
CA ALA A 128 -10.21 9.96 6.91
C ALA A 128 -10.67 9.34 5.59
N THR A 129 -11.51 10.04 4.81
CA THR A 129 -12.14 9.48 3.60
C THR A 129 -12.19 10.49 2.46
N LYS A 130 -12.34 9.99 1.23
CA LYS A 130 -12.64 10.86 0.07
C LYS A 130 -14.01 11.52 0.19
N HIS A 131 -14.97 10.76 0.71
CA HIS A 131 -16.33 11.22 0.93
C HIS A 131 -17.04 10.32 1.95
N ASN A 132 -18.05 10.88 2.62
CA ASN A 132 -18.92 10.10 3.49
C ASN A 132 -20.37 10.56 3.32
N TYR A 133 -21.30 9.67 3.60
CA TYR A 133 -22.74 9.88 3.50
C TYR A 133 -23.41 9.46 4.80
N LEU A 134 -24.41 10.22 5.24
CA LEU A 134 -25.43 9.79 6.21
C LEU A 134 -26.77 9.66 5.47
N VAL A 135 -27.26 8.45 5.29
CA VAL A 135 -28.45 8.19 4.47
C VAL A 135 -29.70 8.15 5.34
N LYS A 136 -30.54 9.18 5.25
CA LYS A 136 -31.78 9.33 6.05
C LYS A 136 -33.06 8.94 5.30
N ASP A 137 -32.97 8.64 4.01
CA ASP A 137 -34.11 8.24 3.18
C ASP A 137 -33.78 6.96 2.40
N VAL A 138 -34.57 5.93 2.61
CA VAL A 138 -34.43 4.62 1.98
C VAL A 138 -34.38 4.68 0.45
N ASN A 139 -35.11 5.62 -0.17
CA ASN A 139 -35.13 5.78 -1.62
C ASN A 139 -33.81 6.34 -2.20
N ASN A 140 -32.94 6.88 -1.36
CA ASN A 140 -31.61 7.34 -1.75
C ASN A 140 -30.53 6.24 -1.66
N LEU A 141 -30.77 5.12 -0.97
CA LEU A 141 -29.75 4.09 -0.71
C LEU A 141 -29.10 3.55 -1.98
N ALA A 142 -29.88 3.09 -2.96
CA ALA A 142 -29.32 2.54 -4.19
C ALA A 142 -28.42 3.54 -4.91
N ARG A 143 -28.89 4.79 -5.06
CA ARG A 143 -28.08 5.87 -5.67
C ARG A 143 -26.81 6.13 -4.87
N THR A 144 -26.89 6.22 -3.56
CA THR A 144 -25.74 6.50 -2.70
C THR A 144 -24.69 5.40 -2.78
N VAL A 145 -25.09 4.12 -2.81
CA VAL A 145 -24.14 3.01 -2.98
C VAL A 145 -23.41 3.13 -4.34
N HIS A 146 -24.14 3.36 -5.43
CA HIS A 146 -23.52 3.51 -6.76
C HIS A 146 -22.59 4.72 -6.82
N GLU A 147 -22.98 5.88 -6.26
CA GLU A 147 -22.13 7.07 -6.16
C GLU A 147 -20.86 6.79 -5.34
N ALA A 148 -20.97 6.08 -4.22
CA ALA A 148 -19.85 5.72 -3.37
C ALA A 148 -18.81 4.87 -4.11
N PHE A 149 -19.24 3.87 -4.88
CA PHE A 149 -18.34 3.07 -5.71
C PHE A 149 -17.67 3.90 -6.81
N TYR A 150 -18.42 4.80 -7.44
CA TYR A 150 -17.85 5.70 -8.43
C TYR A 150 -16.79 6.61 -7.82
N VAL A 151 -17.09 7.25 -6.67
CA VAL A 151 -16.15 8.14 -5.98
C VAL A 151 -14.92 7.36 -5.49
N ALA A 152 -15.11 6.16 -4.93
CA ALA A 152 -14.01 5.36 -4.41
C ALA A 152 -12.96 5.01 -5.47
N LYS A 153 -13.38 4.65 -6.69
CA LYS A 153 -12.48 4.15 -7.75
C LYS A 153 -12.03 5.18 -8.78
N SER A 154 -12.68 6.36 -8.88
CA SER A 154 -12.39 7.34 -9.92
C SER A 154 -11.45 8.46 -9.42
N GLY A 155 -10.71 9.09 -10.33
CA GLY A 155 -9.65 10.02 -9.96
C GLY A 155 -8.58 9.31 -9.11
N ARG A 156 -8.04 9.99 -8.09
CA ARG A 156 -7.24 9.32 -7.09
C ARG A 156 -8.13 8.38 -6.27
N PRO A 157 -7.92 7.06 -6.27
CA PRO A 157 -8.75 6.14 -5.50
C PRO A 157 -8.69 6.41 -3.99
N GLY A 158 -9.68 5.93 -3.25
CA GLY A 158 -9.69 6.08 -1.79
C GLY A 158 -11.00 5.63 -1.16
N PRO A 159 -11.09 5.63 0.18
CA PRO A 159 -12.24 5.14 0.92
C PRO A 159 -13.43 6.10 0.88
N VAL A 160 -14.63 5.51 0.88
CA VAL A 160 -15.91 6.21 1.03
C VAL A 160 -16.72 5.49 2.11
N VAL A 161 -17.32 6.24 3.04
CA VAL A 161 -18.18 5.71 4.09
C VAL A 161 -19.64 5.98 3.78
N ILE A 162 -20.49 5.00 4.02
CA ILE A 162 -21.95 5.14 3.99
C ILE A 162 -22.50 4.76 5.35
N ASP A 163 -22.91 5.76 6.12
CA ASP A 163 -23.50 5.61 7.45
C ASP A 163 -25.02 5.46 7.33
N ILE A 164 -25.58 4.33 7.84
CA ILE A 164 -26.93 3.90 7.52
C ILE A 164 -27.71 3.67 8.81
N PRO A 165 -28.61 4.58 9.17
CA PRO A 165 -29.48 4.42 10.34
C PRO A 165 -30.33 3.15 10.27
N LYS A 166 -30.54 2.53 11.44
CA LYS A 166 -31.21 1.22 11.57
C LYS A 166 -32.65 1.25 11.06
N ASP A 167 -33.39 2.33 11.29
CA ASP A 167 -34.76 2.51 10.80
C ASP A 167 -34.81 2.59 9.26
N VAL A 168 -33.81 3.19 8.62
CA VAL A 168 -33.68 3.23 7.16
C VAL A 168 -33.43 1.83 6.57
N GLN A 169 -32.71 0.96 7.30
CA GLN A 169 -32.50 -0.42 6.87
C GLN A 169 -33.79 -1.26 6.89
N PHE A 170 -34.74 -0.95 7.79
CA PHE A 170 -36.03 -1.61 7.87
C PHE A 170 -37.09 -1.01 6.94
N ALA A 171 -36.98 0.27 6.59
CA ALA A 171 -37.96 0.97 5.80
C ALA A 171 -38.10 0.37 4.39
N ASP A 172 -39.33 0.32 3.89
CA ASP A 172 -39.60 -0.08 2.50
C ASP A 172 -39.31 1.06 1.53
N GLY A 173 -38.60 0.76 0.45
CA GLY A 173 -38.26 1.69 -0.60
C GLY A 173 -38.43 1.09 -1.99
N VAL A 174 -38.45 1.92 -3.01
CA VAL A 174 -38.54 1.49 -4.41
C VAL A 174 -37.14 1.33 -4.99
N TYR A 175 -36.70 0.08 -5.22
CA TYR A 175 -35.46 -0.17 -5.92
C TYR A 175 -35.60 0.11 -7.41
N ARG A 176 -34.73 0.95 -7.91
CA ARG A 176 -34.49 1.15 -9.35
C ARG A 176 -32.97 1.13 -9.54
N THR A 177 -32.49 0.32 -10.48
CA THR A 177 -31.06 0.38 -10.86
C THR A 177 -30.76 1.80 -11.32
N PRO A 178 -29.89 2.55 -10.61
CA PRO A 178 -29.52 3.89 -11.04
C PRO A 178 -28.85 3.80 -12.41
N GLY A 179 -29.14 4.80 -13.28
CA GLY A 179 -28.28 5.03 -14.44
C GLY A 179 -26.85 5.37 -14.00
N GLU A 180 -26.01 5.90 -14.89
CA GLU A 180 -24.69 6.39 -14.50
C GLU A 180 -24.82 7.39 -13.35
N SER A 181 -24.49 6.94 -12.12
CA SER A 181 -24.62 7.73 -10.90
C SER A 181 -23.30 8.43 -10.62
N MET A 182 -23.10 9.58 -11.24
CA MET A 182 -21.96 10.45 -10.97
C MET A 182 -22.42 11.67 -10.17
N PRO A 183 -21.80 11.97 -9.03
CA PRO A 183 -22.06 13.23 -8.32
C PRO A 183 -21.78 14.41 -9.25
N LYS A 184 -22.71 15.36 -9.35
CA LYS A 184 -22.58 16.51 -10.28
C LYS A 184 -21.33 17.36 -10.01
N SER A 185 -20.87 17.40 -8.77
CA SER A 185 -19.74 18.18 -8.31
C SER A 185 -18.38 17.45 -8.43
N TYR A 186 -18.38 16.15 -8.73
CA TYR A 186 -17.14 15.35 -8.77
C TYR A 186 -16.85 14.87 -10.19
N ARG A 187 -15.87 15.51 -10.82
CA ARG A 187 -15.45 15.20 -12.22
C ARG A 187 -13.92 15.20 -12.30
N PRO A 188 -13.27 14.08 -11.97
CA PRO A 188 -11.82 14.00 -12.05
C PRO A 188 -11.35 14.17 -13.50
N GLN A 189 -10.24 14.91 -13.68
CA GLN A 189 -9.60 15.07 -14.96
C GLN A 189 -8.77 13.83 -15.26
N VAL A 190 -9.21 13.01 -16.21
CA VAL A 190 -8.55 11.76 -16.58
C VAL A 190 -7.63 11.96 -17.79
N LYS A 191 -8.06 12.74 -18.81
CA LYS A 191 -7.28 13.00 -20.00
C LYS A 191 -6.33 14.19 -19.80
N PRO A 192 -5.05 14.06 -20.19
CA PRO A 192 -4.10 15.14 -20.08
C PRO A 192 -4.33 16.27 -21.11
N ASP A 193 -3.71 17.42 -20.85
CA ASP A 193 -3.48 18.45 -21.86
C ASP A 193 -2.36 17.98 -22.80
N LEU A 194 -2.69 17.77 -24.08
CA LEU A 194 -1.77 17.27 -25.09
C LEU A 194 -0.58 18.21 -25.34
N ASN A 195 -0.76 19.53 -25.23
CA ASN A 195 0.36 20.49 -25.40
C ASN A 195 1.42 20.26 -24.33
N LYS A 196 1.00 20.00 -23.09
CA LYS A 196 1.93 19.67 -22.00
C LYS A 196 2.62 18.32 -22.20
N VAL A 197 1.92 17.34 -22.76
CA VAL A 197 2.52 16.03 -23.09
C VAL A 197 3.54 16.20 -24.22
N GLU A 198 3.29 17.05 -25.22
CA GLU A 198 4.26 17.38 -26.26
C GLU A 198 5.51 18.06 -25.70
N GLU A 199 5.33 19.04 -24.79
CA GLU A 199 6.44 19.69 -24.08
C GLU A 199 7.26 18.68 -23.25
N ALA A 200 6.59 17.74 -22.57
CA ALA A 200 7.27 16.69 -21.83
C ALA A 200 8.13 15.80 -22.72
N VAL A 201 7.64 15.44 -23.90
CA VAL A 201 8.41 14.65 -24.88
C VAL A 201 9.62 15.44 -25.41
N GLU A 202 9.48 16.75 -25.61
CA GLU A 202 10.63 17.60 -26.01
C GLU A 202 11.68 17.67 -24.90
N LEU A 203 11.28 17.87 -23.64
CA LEU A 203 12.19 17.84 -22.51
C LEU A 203 12.91 16.49 -22.40
N LEU A 204 12.14 15.39 -22.56
CA LEU A 204 12.66 14.03 -22.48
C LEU A 204 13.72 13.77 -23.58
N ALA A 205 13.47 14.22 -24.82
CA ALA A 205 14.39 14.02 -25.94
C ALA A 205 15.71 14.81 -25.80
N ASN A 206 15.69 15.91 -25.06
CA ASN A 206 16.87 16.79 -24.87
C ASN A 206 17.65 16.53 -23.57
N ALA A 207 17.16 15.64 -22.70
CA ALA A 207 17.79 15.32 -21.43
C ALA A 207 19.11 14.55 -21.62
N LYS A 208 20.11 14.86 -20.80
CA LYS A 208 21.41 14.20 -20.79
C LYS A 208 21.57 13.24 -19.62
N LYS A 209 20.90 13.52 -18.50
CA LYS A 209 20.92 12.74 -17.27
C LYS A 209 19.49 12.51 -16.76
N PRO A 210 18.59 11.93 -17.59
CA PRO A 210 17.20 11.73 -17.22
C PRO A 210 17.05 10.62 -16.20
N ILE A 211 15.90 10.66 -15.44
CA ILE A 211 15.45 9.56 -14.61
C ILE A 211 13.93 9.50 -14.58
N PHE A 212 13.36 8.30 -14.64
CA PHE A 212 11.97 8.05 -14.30
C PHE A 212 11.84 7.76 -12.80
N TYR A 213 11.01 8.54 -12.13
CA TYR A 213 10.64 8.40 -10.72
C TYR A 213 9.19 7.95 -10.63
N VAL A 214 8.95 6.69 -10.25
CA VAL A 214 7.67 6.00 -10.41
C VAL A 214 7.03 5.71 -9.06
N GLY A 215 5.79 6.14 -8.89
CA GLY A 215 5.01 5.89 -7.68
C GLY A 215 3.84 4.92 -7.88
N GLY A 216 3.09 4.71 -6.79
CA GLY A 216 1.91 3.84 -6.75
C GLY A 216 0.79 4.25 -7.71
N GLY A 217 0.75 5.50 -8.16
CA GLY A 217 -0.24 5.98 -9.13
C GLY A 217 -0.20 5.24 -10.47
N VAL A 218 0.96 4.72 -10.88
CA VAL A 218 1.07 3.86 -12.06
C VAL A 218 0.35 2.53 -11.84
N ILE A 219 0.50 1.94 -10.65
CA ILE A 219 -0.21 0.69 -10.30
C ILE A 219 -1.71 0.93 -10.22
N ASN A 220 -2.13 2.03 -9.60
CA ASN A 220 -3.54 2.40 -9.43
C ASN A 220 -4.23 2.74 -10.77
N SER A 221 -3.48 3.22 -11.77
CA SER A 221 -3.98 3.42 -13.15
C SER A 221 -4.22 2.09 -13.90
N GLY A 222 -3.76 0.97 -13.34
CA GLY A 222 -4.00 -0.38 -13.85
C GLY A 222 -2.83 -1.01 -14.61
N PRO A 223 -2.95 -2.28 -14.99
CA PRO A 223 -1.86 -3.05 -15.60
C PRO A 223 -1.33 -2.45 -16.91
N VAL A 224 -2.19 -1.78 -17.68
CA VAL A 224 -1.82 -1.11 -18.94
C VAL A 224 -0.82 0.01 -18.69
N ALA A 225 -0.98 0.78 -17.61
CA ALA A 225 -0.05 1.85 -17.26
C ALA A 225 1.37 1.32 -16.98
N SER A 226 1.50 0.21 -16.26
CA SER A 226 2.80 -0.44 -16.01
C SER A 226 3.44 -0.96 -17.30
N GLN A 227 2.65 -1.49 -18.23
CA GLN A 227 3.14 -1.94 -19.55
C GLN A 227 3.62 -0.75 -20.39
N LEU A 228 2.85 0.34 -20.43
CA LEU A 228 3.22 1.57 -21.15
C LEU A 228 4.45 2.23 -20.53
N LEU A 229 4.55 2.28 -19.21
CA LEU A 229 5.75 2.74 -18.51
C LEU A 229 6.98 1.93 -18.94
N THR A 230 6.88 0.60 -18.88
CA THR A 230 7.96 -0.31 -19.27
C THR A 230 8.36 -0.10 -20.73
N GLN A 231 7.38 0.08 -21.62
CA GLN A 231 7.65 0.39 -23.02
C GLN A 231 8.38 1.73 -23.21
N LEU A 232 7.95 2.79 -22.52
CA LEU A 232 8.57 4.11 -22.64
C LEU A 232 9.99 4.11 -22.09
N VAL A 233 10.20 3.51 -20.90
CA VAL A 233 11.52 3.39 -20.28
C VAL A 233 12.49 2.64 -21.18
N ARG A 234 12.09 1.47 -21.71
CA ARG A 234 12.92 0.68 -22.62
C ARG A 234 13.16 1.38 -23.95
N MET A 235 12.19 2.08 -24.49
CA MET A 235 12.30 2.83 -25.75
C MET A 235 13.29 3.99 -25.66
N THR A 236 13.33 4.66 -24.51
CA THR A 236 14.26 5.77 -24.26
C THR A 236 15.64 5.30 -23.82
N GLY A 237 15.75 4.15 -23.19
CA GLY A 237 16.98 3.64 -22.58
C GLY A 237 17.31 4.28 -21.24
N TYR A 238 16.39 5.04 -20.65
CA TYR A 238 16.61 5.82 -19.44
C TYR A 238 16.51 5.00 -18.16
N PRO A 239 17.22 5.36 -17.08
CA PRO A 239 17.09 4.72 -15.79
C PRO A 239 15.71 4.96 -15.17
N CYS A 240 15.25 3.99 -14.38
CA CYS A 240 13.99 4.01 -13.70
C CYS A 240 14.17 3.62 -12.23
N THR A 241 13.57 4.36 -11.32
CA THR A 241 13.48 4.03 -9.90
C THR A 241 12.04 4.09 -9.43
N THR A 242 11.71 3.33 -8.39
CA THR A 242 10.35 3.22 -7.86
C THR A 242 10.29 3.60 -6.39
N THR A 243 9.18 4.21 -5.98
CA THR A 243 8.89 4.37 -4.55
C THR A 243 8.55 3.02 -3.92
N LEU A 244 8.47 2.98 -2.58
CA LEU A 244 7.93 1.83 -1.84
C LEU A 244 6.59 1.37 -2.41
N MET A 245 5.65 2.30 -2.66
CA MET A 245 4.33 2.01 -3.22
C MET A 245 4.35 1.73 -4.71
N GLY A 246 5.44 2.04 -5.40
CA GLY A 246 5.64 1.80 -6.83
C GLY A 246 6.33 0.48 -7.16
N LEU A 247 6.72 -0.33 -6.17
CA LEU A 247 7.36 -1.62 -6.41
C LEU A 247 6.47 -2.54 -7.25
N GLY A 248 7.03 -3.04 -8.35
CA GLY A 248 6.31 -3.86 -9.34
C GLY A 248 5.67 -3.05 -10.48
N ALA A 249 5.62 -1.71 -10.42
CA ALA A 249 5.17 -0.89 -11.55
C ALA A 249 6.12 -0.99 -12.75
N PHE A 250 7.42 -1.17 -12.48
CA PHE A 250 8.46 -1.49 -13.45
C PHE A 250 9.17 -2.78 -13.00
N PRO A 251 9.51 -3.70 -13.92
CA PRO A 251 10.08 -5.00 -13.54
C PRO A 251 11.43 -4.87 -12.84
N ALA A 252 11.57 -5.46 -11.67
CA ALA A 252 12.80 -5.39 -10.86
C ALA A 252 14.00 -6.15 -11.48
N HIS A 253 13.77 -7.08 -12.43
CA HIS A 253 14.84 -7.78 -13.14
C HIS A 253 15.41 -6.99 -14.33
N ASP A 254 14.77 -5.88 -14.70
CA ASP A 254 15.22 -5.05 -15.83
C ASP A 254 16.47 -4.26 -15.44
N GLN A 255 17.47 -4.24 -16.32
CA GLN A 255 18.75 -3.55 -16.08
C GLN A 255 18.61 -2.04 -15.88
N GLN A 256 17.52 -1.46 -16.42
CA GLN A 256 17.22 -0.04 -16.26
C GLN A 256 16.63 0.30 -14.89
N TRP A 257 16.22 -0.68 -14.10
CA TRP A 257 15.74 -0.47 -12.74
C TRP A 257 16.90 -0.27 -11.77
N LEU A 258 16.87 0.84 -11.02
CA LEU A 258 17.92 1.23 -10.07
C LEU A 258 17.64 0.77 -8.64
N GLY A 259 16.53 0.08 -8.39
CA GLY A 259 16.06 -0.20 -7.05
C GLY A 259 15.03 0.82 -6.56
N MET A 260 14.62 0.66 -5.30
CA MET A 260 13.78 1.62 -4.61
C MET A 260 14.57 2.88 -4.28
N LEU A 261 13.91 4.04 -4.32
CA LEU A 261 14.47 5.33 -3.91
C LEU A 261 13.98 5.74 -2.51
N GLY A 262 14.55 6.78 -1.95
CA GLY A 262 14.13 7.39 -0.68
C GLY A 262 14.98 6.95 0.50
N MET A 263 14.45 7.12 1.71
CA MET A 263 15.18 6.95 2.98
C MET A 263 16.00 5.64 3.06
N HIS A 264 15.39 4.52 2.67
CA HIS A 264 16.03 3.21 2.62
C HIS A 264 16.23 2.70 1.18
N GLY A 265 16.29 3.63 0.23
CA GLY A 265 16.54 3.33 -1.18
C GLY A 265 17.98 2.92 -1.45
N THR A 266 18.23 2.43 -2.67
CA THR A 266 19.58 2.09 -3.11
C THR A 266 20.43 3.35 -3.30
N TYR A 267 21.75 3.19 -3.16
CA TYR A 267 22.72 4.27 -3.33
C TYR A 267 22.65 4.88 -4.73
N GLU A 268 22.64 4.02 -5.76
CA GLU A 268 22.58 4.44 -7.16
C GLU A 268 21.24 5.13 -7.51
N ALA A 269 20.10 4.69 -6.96
CA ALA A 269 18.82 5.32 -7.21
C ALA A 269 18.78 6.74 -6.63
N ASN A 270 19.20 6.89 -5.39
CA ASN A 270 19.20 8.17 -4.69
C ASN A 270 20.20 9.17 -5.32
N LEU A 271 21.40 8.72 -5.67
CA LEU A 271 22.38 9.59 -6.35
C LEU A 271 21.97 9.93 -7.78
N ALA A 272 21.35 9.00 -8.50
CA ALA A 272 20.82 9.30 -9.83
C ALA A 272 19.68 10.33 -9.77
N MET A 273 18.82 10.23 -8.76
CA MET A 273 17.76 11.20 -8.52
C MET A 273 18.33 12.57 -8.13
N HIS A 274 19.35 12.62 -7.29
CA HIS A 274 20.01 13.86 -6.88
C HIS A 274 20.74 14.56 -8.04
N GLY A 275 21.42 13.77 -8.87
CA GLY A 275 22.31 14.27 -9.93
C GLY A 275 21.69 14.35 -11.33
N CYS A 276 20.41 14.04 -11.51
CA CYS A 276 19.75 14.13 -12.81
C CYS A 276 19.56 15.58 -13.29
N ASP A 277 19.39 15.76 -14.59
CA ASP A 277 19.01 17.04 -15.22
C ASP A 277 17.52 17.09 -15.58
N LEU A 278 16.89 15.91 -15.68
CA LEU A 278 15.45 15.76 -15.88
C LEU A 278 14.89 14.63 -15.03
N MET A 279 13.90 14.94 -14.21
CA MET A 279 13.13 13.99 -13.44
C MET A 279 11.72 13.87 -14.03
N VAL A 280 11.30 12.65 -14.41
CA VAL A 280 9.93 12.37 -14.84
C VAL A 280 9.23 11.62 -13.70
N CYS A 281 8.51 12.35 -12.87
CA CYS A 281 7.72 11.80 -11.78
C CYS A 281 6.37 11.32 -12.32
N VAL A 282 6.09 10.02 -12.20
CA VAL A 282 4.85 9.40 -12.67
C VAL A 282 4.10 8.78 -11.50
N GLY A 283 2.98 9.40 -11.10
CA GLY A 283 2.09 8.87 -10.07
C GLY A 283 2.73 8.78 -8.67
N ALA A 284 3.61 9.73 -8.32
CA ALA A 284 4.19 9.87 -7.00
C ALA A 284 3.97 11.30 -6.48
N ARG A 285 3.82 11.44 -5.15
CA ARG A 285 3.41 12.69 -4.51
C ARG A 285 4.55 13.49 -3.86
N PHE A 286 5.80 13.11 -4.10
CA PHE A 286 6.96 13.71 -3.44
C PHE A 286 6.85 13.67 -1.91
N ASP A 287 6.72 12.47 -1.39
CA ASP A 287 6.59 12.16 0.02
C ASP A 287 7.88 12.54 0.79
N ASP A 288 7.75 12.89 2.07
CA ASP A 288 8.89 13.27 2.92
C ASP A 288 9.93 12.15 3.10
N ARG A 289 9.48 10.88 3.10
CA ARG A 289 10.38 9.70 3.13
C ARG A 289 11.20 9.54 1.85
N VAL A 290 10.82 10.23 0.80
CA VAL A 290 11.55 10.29 -0.47
C VAL A 290 12.32 11.58 -0.62
N THR A 291 11.73 12.74 -0.29
CA THR A 291 12.36 14.05 -0.57
C THR A 291 13.50 14.39 0.38
N GLY A 292 13.47 13.89 1.61
CA GLY A 292 14.44 14.28 2.63
C GLY A 292 14.48 15.80 2.79
N LYS A 293 15.67 16.41 2.70
CA LYS A 293 15.86 17.86 2.74
C LYS A 293 15.35 18.51 1.45
N VAL A 294 14.17 19.11 1.51
CA VAL A 294 13.45 19.66 0.35
C VAL A 294 14.28 20.65 -0.47
N SER A 295 15.08 21.51 0.19
CA SER A 295 15.94 22.49 -0.49
C SER A 295 17.07 21.86 -1.32
N GLU A 296 17.43 20.62 -1.01
CA GLU A 296 18.49 19.85 -1.67
C GLU A 296 17.94 18.73 -2.57
N PHE A 297 16.60 18.64 -2.69
CA PHE A 297 15.96 17.59 -3.49
C PHE A 297 16.16 17.83 -4.97
N SER A 298 17.07 17.06 -5.59
CA SER A 298 17.37 17.14 -7.03
C SER A 298 17.51 18.59 -7.54
N PRO A 299 18.46 19.36 -7.02
CA PRO A 299 18.47 20.82 -7.15
C PRO A 299 18.71 21.29 -8.60
N ASN A 300 19.31 20.45 -9.44
CA ASN A 300 19.71 20.81 -10.80
C ASN A 300 18.78 20.26 -11.89
N SER A 301 17.70 19.57 -11.50
CA SER A 301 16.80 18.93 -12.47
C SER A 301 15.61 19.81 -12.81
N LYS A 302 15.18 19.76 -14.07
CA LYS A 302 13.79 20.04 -14.43
C LYS A 302 12.91 18.87 -13.99
N LYS A 303 11.69 19.18 -13.54
CA LYS A 303 10.77 18.17 -13.00
C LYS A 303 9.45 18.18 -13.78
N ILE A 304 9.16 17.06 -14.44
CA ILE A 304 7.85 16.76 -15.00
C ILE A 304 7.07 15.99 -13.94
N HIS A 305 5.86 16.41 -13.60
CA HIS A 305 5.01 15.72 -12.61
C HIS A 305 3.69 15.29 -13.24
N ILE A 306 3.52 14.00 -13.42
CA ILE A 306 2.31 13.35 -13.94
C ILE A 306 1.54 12.79 -12.74
N ASP A 307 0.37 13.37 -12.46
CA ASP A 307 -0.50 12.93 -11.35
C ASP A 307 -1.97 13.14 -11.73
N ILE A 308 -2.83 12.21 -11.30
CA ILE A 308 -4.28 12.33 -11.49
C ILE A 308 -4.92 13.30 -10.51
N ASP A 309 -4.28 13.54 -9.38
CA ASP A 309 -4.76 14.43 -8.31
C ASP A 309 -4.10 15.82 -8.43
N PRO A 310 -4.84 16.84 -8.86
CA PRO A 310 -4.30 18.18 -8.99
C PRO A 310 -3.81 18.77 -7.67
N SER A 311 -4.29 18.27 -6.52
CA SER A 311 -3.86 18.73 -5.19
C SER A 311 -2.44 18.30 -4.81
N ASN A 312 -1.88 17.29 -5.48
CA ASN A 312 -0.50 16.87 -5.30
C ASN A 312 0.50 17.77 -6.06
N ILE A 313 0.02 18.48 -7.08
CA ILE A 313 0.89 19.34 -7.90
C ILE A 313 1.39 20.53 -7.08
N ASN A 314 2.73 20.71 -7.05
CA ASN A 314 3.41 21.77 -6.31
C ASN A 314 3.16 21.77 -4.79
N LYS A 315 2.68 20.66 -4.23
CA LYS A 315 2.37 20.55 -2.80
C LYS A 315 3.64 20.54 -1.94
N ASN A 316 4.56 19.63 -2.24
CA ASN A 316 5.81 19.45 -1.49
C ASN A 316 7.03 19.97 -2.27
N ILE A 317 7.08 19.71 -3.56
CA ILE A 317 8.15 20.11 -4.48
C ILE A 317 7.55 20.94 -5.61
N ARG A 318 8.17 22.07 -5.93
CA ARG A 318 7.82 22.82 -7.14
C ARG A 318 8.31 22.08 -8.37
N VAL A 319 7.45 21.98 -9.38
CA VAL A 319 7.74 21.28 -10.62
C VAL A 319 7.67 22.25 -11.82
N ASP A 320 8.47 21.97 -12.85
CA ASP A 320 8.55 22.82 -14.05
C ASP A 320 7.38 22.55 -14.98
N LEU A 321 6.99 21.29 -15.13
CA LEU A 321 5.90 20.88 -16.02
C LEU A 321 4.91 19.96 -15.31
N PRO A 322 3.78 20.49 -14.82
CA PRO A 322 2.70 19.69 -14.26
C PRO A 322 1.78 19.15 -15.35
N ILE A 323 1.48 17.84 -15.32
CA ILE A 323 0.53 17.17 -16.21
C ILE A 323 -0.52 16.47 -15.34
N VAL A 324 -1.70 17.06 -15.26
CA VAL A 324 -2.85 16.44 -14.57
C VAL A 324 -3.52 15.47 -15.52
N GLY A 325 -3.59 14.19 -15.13
CA GLY A 325 -4.19 13.13 -15.94
C GLY A 325 -3.85 11.75 -15.41
N ASP A 326 -4.58 10.75 -15.89
CA ASP A 326 -4.32 9.36 -15.59
C ASP A 326 -3.00 8.89 -16.25
N ALA A 327 -2.18 8.14 -15.51
CA ALA A 327 -0.85 7.73 -15.96
C ALA A 327 -0.89 6.94 -17.28
N ALA A 328 -1.88 6.06 -17.49
CA ALA A 328 -1.97 5.29 -18.73
C ALA A 328 -2.18 6.20 -19.94
N TYR A 329 -3.10 7.16 -19.86
CA TYR A 329 -3.34 8.11 -20.99
C TYR A 329 -2.12 8.98 -21.27
N VAL A 330 -1.47 9.49 -20.22
CA VAL A 330 -0.27 10.33 -20.40
C VAL A 330 0.87 9.54 -21.05
N LEU A 331 1.14 8.32 -20.55
CA LEU A 331 2.21 7.47 -21.07
C LEU A 331 1.93 7.00 -22.51
N GLU A 332 0.67 6.68 -22.85
CA GLU A 332 0.25 6.33 -24.22
C GLU A 332 0.52 7.49 -25.19
N ASP A 333 0.11 8.70 -24.82
CA ASP A 333 0.33 9.90 -25.63
C ASP A 333 1.81 10.23 -25.76
N MET A 334 2.61 10.13 -24.69
CA MET A 334 4.07 10.31 -24.75
C MET A 334 4.73 9.34 -25.73
N ILE A 335 4.35 8.05 -25.70
CA ILE A 335 4.88 7.04 -26.62
C ILE A 335 4.46 7.35 -28.06
N ARG A 336 3.21 7.71 -28.27
CA ARG A 336 2.67 8.07 -29.59
C ARG A 336 3.42 9.26 -30.19
N ILE A 337 3.61 10.34 -29.42
CA ILE A 337 4.28 11.57 -29.87
C ILE A 337 5.77 11.31 -30.09
N TRP A 338 6.43 10.56 -29.20
CA TRP A 338 7.85 10.17 -29.34
C TRP A 338 8.10 9.47 -30.68
N LYS A 339 7.26 8.49 -31.01
CA LYS A 339 7.34 7.74 -32.29
C LYS A 339 7.01 8.62 -33.48
N ALA A 340 5.92 9.37 -33.43
CA ALA A 340 5.45 10.20 -34.54
C ALA A 340 6.44 11.30 -34.93
N ARG A 341 7.18 11.82 -33.95
CA ARG A 341 8.19 12.87 -34.17
C ARG A 341 9.62 12.31 -34.35
N ASN A 342 9.76 10.97 -34.47
CA ASN A 342 11.05 10.28 -34.60
C ASN A 342 12.09 10.75 -33.54
N LYS A 343 11.63 10.98 -32.29
CA LYS A 343 12.52 11.40 -31.21
C LYS A 343 13.48 10.28 -30.84
N ARG A 344 14.69 10.68 -30.44
CA ARG A 344 15.75 9.77 -29.99
C ARG A 344 16.45 10.39 -28.79
N ALA A 345 16.89 9.55 -27.86
CA ALA A 345 17.76 9.95 -26.78
C ALA A 345 19.17 10.30 -27.32
N ASP A 346 19.85 11.25 -26.67
CA ASP A 346 21.28 11.50 -26.90
C ASP A 346 22.08 10.31 -26.38
N GLN A 347 22.45 9.39 -27.29
CA GLN A 347 23.13 8.14 -26.94
C GLN A 347 24.51 8.36 -26.31
N ALA A 348 25.22 9.44 -26.70
CA ALA A 348 26.53 9.76 -26.15
C ALA A 348 26.42 10.24 -24.70
N ALA A 349 25.50 11.17 -24.43
CA ALA A 349 25.21 11.64 -23.09
C ALA A 349 24.65 10.52 -22.18
N LEU A 350 23.75 9.71 -22.72
CA LEU A 350 23.15 8.58 -22.01
C LEU A 350 24.20 7.53 -21.61
N LYS A 351 25.18 7.25 -22.49
CA LYS A 351 26.28 6.35 -22.14
C LYS A 351 27.08 6.87 -20.95
N VAL A 352 27.45 8.16 -20.95
CA VAL A 352 28.17 8.79 -19.83
C VAL A 352 27.36 8.72 -18.54
N TRP A 353 26.03 8.91 -18.64
CA TRP A 353 25.14 8.82 -17.49
C TRP A 353 25.07 7.40 -16.93
N TRP A 354 24.95 6.38 -17.78
CA TRP A 354 24.99 4.98 -17.36
C TRP A 354 26.35 4.56 -16.79
N ASP A 355 27.45 5.05 -17.34
CA ASP A 355 28.78 4.79 -16.79
C ASP A 355 28.88 5.33 -15.34
N GLN A 356 28.33 6.53 -15.08
CA GLN A 356 28.26 7.09 -13.73
C GLN A 356 27.35 6.29 -12.79
N ILE A 357 26.16 5.87 -13.25
CA ILE A 357 25.22 5.05 -12.46
C ILE A 357 25.86 3.69 -12.13
N ASN A 358 26.51 3.07 -13.09
CA ASN A 358 27.18 1.78 -12.88
C ASN A 358 28.35 1.89 -11.91
N PHE A 359 29.06 3.02 -11.90
CA PHE A 359 30.07 3.31 -10.87
C PHE A 359 29.48 3.34 -9.45
N TRP A 360 28.29 3.94 -9.28
CA TRP A 360 27.59 3.92 -8.00
C TRP A 360 27.07 2.54 -7.66
N ARG A 361 26.50 1.82 -8.62
CA ARG A 361 25.96 0.45 -8.44
C ARG A 361 27.05 -0.54 -8.02
N ALA A 362 28.28 -0.35 -8.47
CA ALA A 362 29.42 -1.18 -8.09
C ALA A 362 29.78 -1.14 -6.59
N ARG A 363 29.20 -0.20 -5.81
CA ARG A 363 29.31 -0.20 -4.35
C ARG A 363 28.54 -1.31 -3.66
N GLU A 364 27.58 -1.95 -4.36
CA GLU A 364 26.74 -3.02 -3.79
C GLU A 364 26.16 -2.62 -2.43
N CYS A 365 25.43 -1.49 -2.41
CA CYS A 365 24.99 -0.83 -1.17
C CYS A 365 24.09 -1.67 -0.25
N LEU A 366 23.55 -2.78 -0.74
CA LEU A 366 22.75 -3.75 0.05
C LEU A 366 23.58 -4.91 0.59
N ARG A 367 24.91 -4.87 0.44
CA ARG A 367 25.78 -5.90 1.02
C ARG A 367 25.70 -5.88 2.54
N TYR A 368 25.77 -7.05 3.15
CA TYR A 368 25.79 -7.26 4.59
C TYR A 368 26.83 -8.32 4.97
N GLU A 369 27.22 -8.39 6.23
CA GLU A 369 28.14 -9.39 6.72
C GLU A 369 27.46 -10.76 6.77
N LYS A 370 27.93 -11.71 5.97
CA LYS A 370 27.47 -13.10 5.99
C LYS A 370 28.15 -13.87 7.12
N THR A 371 27.37 -14.54 7.96
CA THR A 371 27.85 -15.30 9.12
C THR A 371 27.04 -16.60 9.25
N ASP A 372 27.66 -17.61 9.86
CA ASP A 372 27.01 -18.87 10.25
C ASP A 372 26.52 -18.88 11.71
N ARG A 373 26.80 -17.82 12.47
CA ARG A 373 26.54 -17.73 13.91
C ARG A 373 25.13 -17.26 14.22
N VAL A 374 24.59 -16.36 13.43
CA VAL A 374 23.27 -15.74 13.62
C VAL A 374 22.60 -15.55 12.28
N ILE A 375 21.28 -15.71 12.23
CA ILE A 375 20.50 -15.47 11.00
C ILE A 375 20.42 -13.96 10.78
N LYS A 376 21.01 -13.48 9.70
CA LYS A 376 20.81 -12.09 9.29
C LYS A 376 19.44 -11.95 8.64
N PRO A 377 18.67 -10.87 8.91
CA PRO A 377 17.36 -10.67 8.28
C PRO A 377 17.44 -10.62 6.74
N GLN A 378 18.51 -10.03 6.21
CA GLN A 378 18.78 -10.00 4.76
C GLN A 378 18.97 -11.42 4.21
N PHE A 379 19.71 -12.27 4.92
CA PHE A 379 19.93 -13.68 4.54
C PHE A 379 18.59 -14.43 4.51
N ALA A 380 17.76 -14.31 5.54
CA ALA A 380 16.46 -14.95 5.59
C ALA A 380 15.59 -14.57 4.39
N LEU A 381 15.59 -13.28 4.00
CA LEU A 381 14.86 -12.79 2.82
C LEU A 381 15.48 -13.22 1.49
N GLU A 382 16.82 -13.30 1.38
CA GLU A 382 17.47 -13.89 0.19
C GLU A 382 17.07 -15.37 0.00
N ARG A 383 16.98 -16.15 1.11
CA ARG A 383 16.53 -17.55 1.04
C ARG A 383 15.05 -17.66 0.69
N LEU A 384 14.20 -16.80 1.27
CA LEU A 384 12.79 -16.70 0.91
C LEU A 384 12.64 -16.35 -0.58
N ARG A 385 13.36 -15.33 -1.07
CA ARG A 385 13.39 -14.96 -2.50
C ARG A 385 13.74 -16.16 -3.39
N ALA A 386 14.79 -16.92 -3.03
CA ALA A 386 15.21 -18.09 -3.81
C ALA A 386 14.11 -19.16 -3.85
N ALA A 387 13.43 -19.40 -2.72
CA ALA A 387 12.39 -20.41 -2.62
C ALA A 387 11.12 -20.03 -3.40
N ILE A 388 10.76 -18.75 -3.47
CA ILE A 388 9.57 -18.28 -4.20
C ILE A 388 9.86 -17.94 -5.68
N ALA A 389 11.12 -17.85 -6.11
CA ALA A 389 11.50 -17.45 -7.47
C ALA A 389 10.85 -18.27 -8.60
N PRO A 390 10.58 -19.59 -8.45
CA PRO A 390 9.92 -20.39 -9.48
C PRO A 390 8.42 -20.08 -9.65
N ARG A 391 7.81 -19.29 -8.75
CA ARG A 391 6.37 -19.02 -8.71
C ARG A 391 6.05 -17.63 -9.26
N GLU A 392 4.95 -17.55 -9.99
CA GLU A 392 4.42 -16.27 -10.49
C GLU A 392 3.22 -15.75 -9.68
N ASP A 393 2.65 -16.62 -8.87
CA ASP A 393 1.42 -16.42 -8.10
C ASP A 393 1.66 -16.04 -6.64
N VAL A 394 2.73 -15.28 -6.38
CA VAL A 394 3.11 -14.85 -5.02
C VAL A 394 2.63 -13.43 -4.75
N PHE A 395 2.03 -13.24 -3.59
CA PHE A 395 1.70 -11.94 -3.02
C PHE A 395 2.43 -11.77 -1.70
N ILE A 396 3.12 -10.65 -1.54
CA ILE A 396 3.82 -10.30 -0.31
C ILE A 396 3.08 -9.13 0.34
N SER A 397 2.57 -9.35 1.53
CA SER A 397 2.21 -8.26 2.43
C SER A 397 3.32 -8.02 3.44
N THR A 398 3.31 -6.86 4.06
CA THR A 398 4.23 -6.59 5.17
C THR A 398 3.52 -5.90 6.32
N GLU A 399 3.97 -6.19 7.51
CA GLU A 399 3.83 -5.33 8.65
C GLU A 399 4.76 -4.11 8.52
N VAL A 400 4.73 -3.16 9.46
CA VAL A 400 5.54 -1.94 9.40
C VAL A 400 6.72 -1.99 10.39
N GLY A 401 7.92 -1.73 9.88
CA GLY A 401 9.17 -1.73 10.63
C GLY A 401 10.39 -2.02 9.75
N GLN A 402 11.52 -2.43 10.35
CA GLN A 402 12.73 -2.81 9.59
C GLN A 402 12.45 -3.94 8.59
N HIS A 403 11.65 -4.93 8.97
CA HIS A 403 11.25 -6.05 8.11
C HIS A 403 10.57 -5.60 6.82
N GLN A 404 9.76 -4.53 6.85
CA GLN A 404 9.16 -3.90 5.67
C GLN A 404 10.23 -3.36 4.72
N MET A 405 11.21 -2.64 5.26
CA MET A 405 12.28 -2.05 4.45
C MET A 405 13.20 -3.12 3.87
N TRP A 406 13.60 -4.12 4.67
CA TRP A 406 14.37 -5.26 4.16
C TRP A 406 13.60 -6.04 3.10
N ALA A 407 12.29 -6.29 3.29
CA ALA A 407 11.47 -6.95 2.27
C ALA A 407 11.45 -6.15 0.96
N ALA A 408 11.30 -4.82 1.04
CA ALA A 408 11.34 -3.94 -0.13
C ALA A 408 12.71 -3.92 -0.84
N GLN A 409 13.81 -4.09 -0.11
CA GLN A 409 15.17 -4.11 -0.64
C GLN A 409 15.55 -5.47 -1.24
N PHE A 410 15.15 -6.58 -0.61
CA PHE A 410 15.67 -7.93 -0.93
C PHE A 410 14.70 -8.80 -1.73
N LEU A 411 13.41 -8.44 -1.80
CA LEU A 411 12.42 -9.15 -2.60
C LEU A 411 12.13 -8.40 -3.92
N PRO A 412 12.36 -9.02 -5.09
CA PRO A 412 12.11 -8.37 -6.37
C PRO A 412 10.63 -8.49 -6.77
N PHE A 413 10.04 -7.39 -7.23
CA PHE A 413 8.69 -7.35 -7.77
C PHE A 413 8.71 -7.06 -9.27
N ASN A 414 8.29 -8.02 -10.09
CA ASN A 414 8.31 -7.93 -11.54
C ASN A 414 6.95 -7.58 -12.15
N LYS A 415 5.90 -7.61 -11.32
CA LYS A 415 4.51 -7.35 -11.72
C LYS A 415 3.83 -6.42 -10.72
N PRO A 416 2.94 -5.54 -11.15
CA PRO A 416 2.15 -4.72 -10.24
C PRO A 416 1.24 -5.60 -9.36
N ASN A 417 0.74 -5.02 -8.28
CA ASN A 417 -0.22 -5.64 -7.37
C ASN A 417 0.28 -6.93 -6.67
N ARG A 418 1.60 -7.10 -6.52
CA ARG A 418 2.23 -8.22 -5.80
C ARG A 418 2.83 -7.80 -4.45
N TRP A 419 2.94 -6.51 -4.23
CA TRP A 419 3.46 -5.87 -3.03
C TRP A 419 2.34 -5.13 -2.31
N LEU A 420 2.03 -5.52 -1.07
CA LEU A 420 0.93 -5.01 -0.26
C LEU A 420 1.49 -4.51 1.07
N THR A 421 1.58 -3.20 1.23
CA THR A 421 2.18 -2.60 2.42
C THR A 421 1.50 -1.29 2.77
N SER A 422 1.51 -0.91 4.04
CA SER A 422 1.10 0.42 4.49
C SER A 422 2.28 1.37 4.31
N GLY A 423 2.26 2.17 3.25
CA GLY A 423 3.37 3.07 2.91
C GLY A 423 3.13 4.51 3.32
N GLY A 424 1.90 4.98 3.29
CA GLY A 424 1.55 6.35 3.59
C GLY A 424 1.29 6.62 5.07
N LEU A 425 0.54 5.76 5.74
CA LEU A 425 0.26 5.87 7.18
C LEU A 425 1.29 5.12 8.04
N GLY A 426 1.80 3.98 7.53
CA GLY A 426 2.77 3.19 8.29
C GLY A 426 2.12 2.39 9.41
N THR A 427 0.99 1.73 9.12
CA THR A 427 0.17 1.05 10.10
C THR A 427 0.74 -0.31 10.49
N MET A 428 1.25 -0.45 11.72
CA MET A 428 1.52 -1.74 12.32
C MET A 428 0.20 -2.53 12.48
N GLY A 429 0.22 -3.82 12.16
CA GLY A 429 -0.99 -4.66 12.14
C GLY A 429 -1.70 -4.72 10.78
N TYR A 430 -1.12 -4.14 9.72
CA TYR A 430 -1.64 -4.17 8.36
C TYR A 430 -1.45 -5.53 7.67
N GLY A 431 -0.28 -6.17 7.87
CA GLY A 431 0.24 -7.22 7.01
C GLY A 431 -0.61 -8.49 6.97
N LEU A 432 -0.93 -9.09 8.13
CA LEU A 432 -1.73 -10.32 8.20
C LEU A 432 -3.15 -10.14 7.64
N PRO A 433 -3.93 -9.11 8.02
CA PRO A 433 -5.23 -8.88 7.39
C PRO A 433 -5.14 -8.68 5.88
N ALA A 434 -4.16 -7.94 5.39
CA ALA A 434 -3.94 -7.73 3.95
C ALA A 434 -3.61 -9.04 3.22
N ALA A 435 -2.80 -9.93 3.84
CA ALA A 435 -2.55 -11.27 3.31
C ALA A 435 -3.83 -12.10 3.22
N ILE A 436 -4.69 -12.02 4.24
CA ILE A 436 -6.00 -12.68 4.25
C ILE A 436 -6.86 -12.18 3.09
N GLY A 437 -6.95 -10.86 2.90
CA GLY A 437 -7.70 -10.26 1.80
C GLY A 437 -7.17 -10.70 0.43
N ALA A 438 -5.85 -10.70 0.25
CA ALA A 438 -5.19 -11.16 -0.96
C ALA A 438 -5.44 -12.66 -1.22
N GLN A 439 -5.40 -13.49 -0.18
CA GLN A 439 -5.65 -14.93 -0.29
C GLN A 439 -7.11 -15.23 -0.68
N ILE A 440 -8.07 -14.47 -0.17
CA ILE A 440 -9.48 -14.58 -0.54
C ILE A 440 -9.68 -14.18 -2.01
N ALA A 441 -9.03 -13.11 -2.44
CA ALA A 441 -9.08 -12.66 -3.84
C ALA A 441 -8.41 -13.64 -4.81
N ASN A 442 -7.38 -14.38 -4.33
CA ASN A 442 -6.54 -15.27 -5.14
C ASN A 442 -6.37 -16.63 -4.45
N PRO A 443 -7.39 -17.51 -4.44
CA PRO A 443 -7.41 -18.72 -3.61
C PRO A 443 -6.25 -19.70 -3.86
N GLY A 444 -5.69 -19.75 -5.07
CA GLY A 444 -4.56 -20.63 -5.42
C GLY A 444 -3.18 -20.03 -5.20
N ALA A 445 -3.10 -18.73 -4.87
CA ALA A 445 -1.84 -18.03 -4.75
C ALA A 445 -1.15 -18.31 -3.40
N LEU A 446 0.16 -18.05 -3.37
CA LEU A 446 0.96 -18.03 -2.15
C LEU A 446 0.98 -16.61 -1.59
N CYS A 447 0.31 -16.40 -0.47
CA CYS A 447 0.27 -15.11 0.24
C CYS A 447 1.16 -15.19 1.48
N ILE A 448 2.18 -14.32 1.54
CA ILE A 448 3.16 -14.28 2.64
C ILE A 448 3.11 -12.88 3.27
N ASP A 449 2.92 -12.82 4.57
CA ASP A 449 3.11 -11.62 5.37
C ASP A 449 4.52 -11.63 5.97
N VAL A 450 5.35 -10.66 5.59
CA VAL A 450 6.66 -10.44 6.21
C VAL A 450 6.47 -9.51 7.39
N ALA A 451 6.62 -10.06 8.58
CA ALA A 451 6.26 -9.42 9.83
C ALA A 451 7.46 -9.16 10.76
N GLY A 452 7.28 -8.25 11.70
CA GLY A 452 8.09 -8.15 12.91
C GLY A 452 7.29 -8.67 14.11
N GLU A 453 7.96 -9.11 15.16
CA GLU A 453 7.33 -9.72 16.34
C GLU A 453 6.41 -8.75 17.10
N ALA A 454 6.71 -7.45 17.06
CA ALA A 454 5.87 -6.45 17.72
C ALA A 454 4.63 -6.09 16.88
N SER A 455 4.81 -5.89 15.57
CA SER A 455 3.72 -5.44 14.69
C SER A 455 2.67 -6.52 14.43
N ILE A 456 3.07 -7.78 14.28
CA ILE A 456 2.13 -8.88 14.08
C ILE A 456 1.14 -9.04 15.23
N GLN A 457 1.55 -8.70 16.46
CA GLN A 457 0.68 -8.81 17.64
C GLN A 457 -0.51 -7.85 17.60
N MET A 458 -0.47 -6.77 16.81
CA MET A 458 -1.56 -5.79 16.76
C MET A 458 -2.83 -6.32 16.10
N ASN A 459 -2.72 -7.30 15.18
CA ASN A 459 -3.86 -7.95 14.54
C ASN A 459 -3.72 -9.49 14.48
N ILE A 460 -2.94 -10.08 15.39
CA ILE A 460 -2.68 -11.52 15.40
C ILE A 460 -3.94 -12.37 15.58
N GLN A 461 -5.01 -11.83 16.19
CA GLN A 461 -6.31 -12.47 16.32
C GLN A 461 -6.91 -12.86 14.97
N GLU A 462 -6.48 -12.25 13.87
CA GLU A 462 -6.93 -12.62 12.52
C GLU A 462 -6.40 -13.97 12.05
N MET A 463 -5.48 -14.60 12.78
CA MET A 463 -5.21 -16.03 12.62
C MET A 463 -6.47 -16.87 12.80
N SER A 464 -7.39 -16.50 13.69
CA SER A 464 -8.70 -17.14 13.80
C SER A 464 -9.54 -16.99 12.52
N THR A 465 -9.46 -15.83 11.86
CA THR A 465 -10.11 -15.61 10.56
C THR A 465 -9.50 -16.51 9.48
N ALA A 466 -8.17 -16.55 9.39
CA ALA A 466 -7.48 -17.40 8.43
C ALA A 466 -7.86 -18.89 8.61
N LEU A 467 -7.88 -19.38 9.84
CA LEU A 467 -8.24 -20.77 10.15
C LEU A 467 -9.72 -21.06 9.89
N GLN A 468 -10.64 -20.15 10.25
CA GLN A 468 -12.06 -20.32 10.01
C GLN A 468 -12.38 -20.53 8.53
N TYR A 469 -11.69 -19.77 7.66
CA TYR A 469 -11.90 -19.85 6.20
C TYR A 469 -10.87 -20.76 5.50
N ARG A 470 -10.05 -21.51 6.25
CA ARG A 470 -9.03 -22.44 5.74
C ARG A 470 -8.08 -21.79 4.75
N LEU A 471 -7.66 -20.57 5.04
CA LEU A 471 -6.75 -19.80 4.20
C LEU A 471 -5.30 -20.19 4.52
N PRO A 472 -4.49 -20.62 3.52
CA PRO A 472 -3.11 -21.06 3.75
C PRO A 472 -2.12 -19.89 3.79
N VAL A 473 -2.47 -18.78 4.44
CA VAL A 473 -1.60 -17.62 4.59
C VAL A 473 -0.33 -17.96 5.39
N LYS A 474 0.79 -17.32 5.06
CA LYS A 474 2.08 -17.53 5.69
C LYS A 474 2.51 -16.25 6.39
N VAL A 475 2.75 -16.32 7.69
CA VAL A 475 3.33 -15.24 8.48
C VAL A 475 4.80 -15.55 8.69
N PHE A 476 5.68 -14.70 8.13
CA PHE A 476 7.13 -14.85 8.20
C PHE A 476 7.70 -13.75 9.09
N ILE A 477 7.87 -14.07 10.39
CA ILE A 477 8.33 -13.11 11.39
C ILE A 477 9.86 -13.04 11.38
N LEU A 478 10.41 -11.86 11.11
CA LEU A 478 11.81 -11.53 11.37
C LEU A 478 11.94 -11.05 12.82
N ASN A 479 12.09 -11.98 13.74
CA ASN A 479 12.07 -11.74 15.18
C ASN A 479 13.46 -11.32 15.69
N ASN A 480 13.63 -10.04 15.96
CA ASN A 480 14.85 -9.47 16.56
C ASN A 480 14.65 -9.01 18.00
N GLN A 481 13.49 -9.23 18.61
CA GLN A 481 13.10 -8.82 19.97
C GLN A 481 13.00 -7.31 20.18
N TRP A 482 12.96 -6.53 19.12
CA TRP A 482 12.90 -5.08 19.19
C TRP A 482 11.83 -4.50 18.26
N MET A 483 11.26 -3.38 18.66
CA MET A 483 10.71 -2.45 17.67
C MET A 483 11.89 -1.88 16.87
N GLY A 484 12.35 -2.66 15.89
CA GLY A 484 13.68 -2.52 15.31
C GLY A 484 13.96 -1.18 14.66
N MET A 485 12.96 -0.56 13.99
CA MET A 485 13.15 0.77 13.40
C MET A 485 13.26 1.85 14.49
N VAL A 486 12.48 1.76 15.58
CA VAL A 486 12.58 2.66 16.74
C VAL A 486 13.95 2.51 17.39
N ARG A 487 14.40 1.27 17.63
CA ARG A 487 15.75 1.00 18.15
C ARG A 487 16.83 1.61 17.27
N GLN A 488 16.77 1.41 15.97
CA GLN A 488 17.76 1.94 15.01
C GLN A 488 17.87 3.47 15.11
N TRP A 489 16.75 4.17 15.22
CA TRP A 489 16.75 5.62 15.37
C TRP A 489 17.30 6.05 16.73
N GLN A 490 16.95 5.35 17.80
CA GLN A 490 17.52 5.59 19.14
C GLN A 490 19.04 5.37 19.15
N GLU A 491 19.52 4.36 18.42
CA GLU A 491 20.94 4.09 18.27
C GLU A 491 21.67 5.19 17.49
N LEU A 492 21.18 5.50 16.30
CA LEU A 492 21.89 6.40 15.38
C LEU A 492 21.76 7.88 15.73
N LEU A 493 20.60 8.30 16.29
CA LEU A 493 20.23 9.71 16.43
C LEU A 493 20.07 10.16 17.90
N HIS A 494 19.90 9.21 18.83
CA HIS A 494 19.66 9.52 20.25
C HIS A 494 20.71 8.90 21.18
N GLY A 495 21.94 8.71 20.71
CA GLY A 495 23.08 8.25 21.53
C GLY A 495 22.83 6.91 22.22
N SER A 496 22.15 5.97 21.55
CA SER A 496 21.81 4.63 22.06
C SER A 496 20.97 4.65 23.35
N ARG A 497 20.19 5.70 23.57
CA ARG A 497 19.24 5.77 24.68
C ARG A 497 17.96 5.01 24.32
N TYR A 498 18.01 3.70 24.49
CA TYR A 498 16.90 2.79 24.19
C TYR A 498 15.79 2.93 25.24
N SER A 499 14.66 3.52 24.85
CA SER A 499 13.50 3.68 25.73
C SER A 499 12.32 2.95 25.11
N GLU A 500 11.76 1.98 25.84
CA GLU A 500 10.53 1.23 25.52
C GLU A 500 10.51 0.58 24.12
N SER A 501 11.67 0.26 23.54
CA SER A 501 11.78 -0.36 22.21
C SER A 501 12.17 -1.84 22.23
N TYR A 502 12.53 -2.38 23.39
CA TYR A 502 12.86 -3.80 23.60
C TYR A 502 11.65 -4.57 24.11
N SER A 503 11.39 -5.72 23.51
CA SER A 503 10.32 -6.62 23.92
C SER A 503 10.89 -7.75 24.79
N GLU A 504 10.92 -7.54 26.11
CA GLU A 504 11.43 -8.53 27.08
C GLU A 504 10.56 -9.79 27.11
N ALA A 505 9.23 -9.62 27.06
CA ALA A 505 8.25 -10.71 27.10
C ALA A 505 7.51 -10.82 25.77
N LEU A 506 7.92 -11.78 24.96
CA LEU A 506 7.23 -12.14 23.71
C LEU A 506 6.47 -13.45 23.87
N PRO A 507 5.35 -13.63 23.18
CA PRO A 507 4.70 -14.93 23.09
C PRO A 507 5.62 -15.94 22.38
N ASP A 508 5.51 -17.21 22.75
CA ASP A 508 6.06 -18.29 21.93
C ASP A 508 5.20 -18.44 20.67
N PHE A 509 5.66 -17.89 19.56
CA PHE A 509 4.88 -17.84 18.32
C PHE A 509 4.56 -19.22 17.74
N VAL A 510 5.38 -20.25 18.03
CA VAL A 510 5.09 -21.63 17.63
C VAL A 510 3.88 -22.15 18.40
N LYS A 511 3.88 -22.03 19.73
CA LYS A 511 2.74 -22.43 20.57
C LYS A 511 1.50 -21.59 20.28
N LEU A 512 1.69 -20.31 19.93
CA LEU A 512 0.58 -19.43 19.59
C LEU A 512 -0.08 -19.87 18.28
N ALA A 513 0.70 -20.25 17.26
CA ALA A 513 0.18 -20.82 16.03
C ALA A 513 -0.65 -22.10 16.29
N ASP A 514 -0.11 -23.00 17.13
CA ASP A 514 -0.80 -24.24 17.52
C ASP A 514 -2.09 -23.93 18.30
N ALA A 515 -2.09 -22.96 19.19
CA ALA A 515 -3.26 -22.55 19.97
C ALA A 515 -4.40 -22.02 19.07
N PHE A 516 -4.07 -21.34 17.96
CA PHE A 516 -5.07 -20.98 16.94
C PHE A 516 -5.50 -22.18 16.09
N GLY A 517 -4.77 -23.28 16.07
CA GLY A 517 -4.98 -24.44 15.20
C GLY A 517 -4.23 -24.36 13.86
N GLY A 518 -3.25 -23.47 13.75
CA GLY A 518 -2.32 -23.33 12.63
C GLY A 518 -1.12 -24.27 12.74
N VAL A 519 -0.03 -23.91 12.09
CA VAL A 519 1.26 -24.58 12.19
C VAL A 519 2.31 -23.57 12.58
N GLY A 520 3.07 -23.85 13.62
CA GLY A 520 4.19 -23.02 14.10
C GLY A 520 5.52 -23.63 13.71
N LEU A 521 6.41 -22.83 13.12
CA LEU A 521 7.76 -23.22 12.74
C LEU A 521 8.75 -22.23 13.35
N ARG A 522 9.97 -22.67 13.62
CA ARG A 522 11.03 -21.78 14.14
C ARG A 522 12.38 -22.13 13.53
N ALA A 523 13.15 -21.10 13.20
CA ALA A 523 14.57 -21.24 12.90
C ALA A 523 15.40 -20.34 13.83
N THR A 524 16.42 -20.91 14.45
CA THR A 524 17.37 -20.23 15.33
C THR A 524 18.81 -20.30 14.81
N LYS A 525 19.05 -21.15 13.81
CA LYS A 525 20.36 -21.37 13.17
C LYS A 525 20.27 -21.15 11.66
N VAL A 526 21.34 -20.65 11.10
CA VAL A 526 21.47 -20.42 9.66
C VAL A 526 21.16 -21.69 8.83
N SER A 527 21.58 -22.86 9.31
CA SER A 527 21.36 -24.16 8.65
C SER A 527 19.90 -24.62 8.63
N GLU A 528 19.02 -24.05 9.44
CA GLU A 528 17.60 -24.42 9.53
C GLU A 528 16.71 -23.60 8.57
N VAL A 529 17.21 -22.48 8.07
CA VAL A 529 16.41 -21.46 7.34
C VAL A 529 15.74 -22.06 6.10
N ASP A 530 16.47 -22.80 5.28
CA ASP A 530 15.95 -23.35 4.04
C ASP A 530 14.86 -24.42 4.26
N ASP A 531 15.06 -25.26 5.24
CA ASP A 531 14.10 -26.32 5.58
C ASP A 531 12.80 -25.73 6.13
N VAL A 532 12.91 -24.72 7.02
CA VAL A 532 11.76 -24.02 7.56
C VAL A 532 10.97 -23.26 6.49
N ILE A 533 11.66 -22.58 5.56
CA ILE A 533 10.99 -21.88 4.45
C ILE A 533 10.28 -22.88 3.52
N ARG A 534 10.91 -24.01 3.20
CA ARG A 534 10.31 -25.05 2.38
C ARG A 534 9.04 -25.60 3.04
N GLU A 535 9.13 -26.00 4.31
CA GLU A 535 8.00 -26.51 5.07
C GLU A 535 6.86 -25.49 5.17
N MET A 536 7.18 -24.22 5.41
CA MET A 536 6.20 -23.14 5.39
C MET A 536 5.43 -23.10 4.06
N ILE A 537 6.14 -23.13 2.93
CA ILE A 537 5.53 -23.02 1.59
C ILE A 537 4.68 -24.25 1.27
N GLU A 538 5.16 -25.45 1.60
CA GLU A 538 4.49 -26.71 1.29
C GLU A 538 3.29 -27.00 2.18
N THR A 539 3.21 -26.44 3.37
CA THR A 539 2.12 -26.65 4.32
C THR A 539 0.81 -26.04 3.80
N PRO A 540 -0.27 -26.83 3.55
CA PRO A 540 -1.52 -26.31 3.00
C PRO A 540 -2.46 -25.69 4.05
N ARG A 541 -1.90 -25.07 5.09
CA ARG A 541 -2.58 -24.44 6.22
C ARG A 541 -1.94 -23.09 6.53
N ALA A 542 -2.59 -22.30 7.37
CA ALA A 542 -1.98 -21.10 7.92
C ALA A 542 -0.75 -21.46 8.77
N VAL A 543 0.37 -20.75 8.53
CA VAL A 543 1.66 -21.00 9.18
C VAL A 543 2.17 -19.71 9.80
N ILE A 544 2.73 -19.80 11.00
CA ILE A 544 3.58 -18.75 11.58
C ILE A 544 5.01 -19.29 11.65
N VAL A 545 5.93 -18.59 11.02
CA VAL A 545 7.37 -18.84 11.12
C VAL A 545 7.99 -17.81 12.06
N ASP A 546 8.63 -18.26 13.12
CA ASP A 546 9.43 -17.46 14.03
C ASP A 546 10.90 -17.55 13.61
N MET A 547 11.34 -16.64 12.75
CA MET A 547 12.72 -16.54 12.27
C MET A 547 13.53 -15.67 13.25
N CYS A 548 14.25 -16.30 14.17
CA CYS A 548 15.08 -15.60 15.17
C CYS A 548 16.30 -14.99 14.50
N VAL A 549 16.26 -13.68 14.24
CA VAL A 549 17.30 -12.96 13.50
C VAL A 549 18.19 -12.13 14.42
N ASP A 550 19.29 -11.59 13.87
CA ASP A 550 20.21 -10.71 14.59
C ASP A 550 19.47 -9.51 15.20
N SER A 551 19.58 -9.37 16.51
CA SER A 551 18.88 -8.34 17.29
C SER A 551 19.46 -6.93 17.12
N LYS A 552 20.66 -6.81 16.54
CA LYS A 552 21.39 -5.54 16.41
C LYS A 552 21.51 -5.06 14.96
N GLU A 553 21.01 -5.83 14.00
CA GLU A 553 21.10 -5.45 12.61
C GLU A 553 20.31 -4.17 12.35
N ASN A 554 20.91 -3.25 11.57
CA ASN A 554 20.29 -2.01 11.12
C ASN A 554 19.94 -2.08 9.63
N CYS A 555 18.89 -1.38 9.23
CA CYS A 555 18.48 -1.28 7.85
C CYS A 555 19.28 -0.17 7.15
N PHE A 556 20.21 -0.57 6.31
CA PHE A 556 20.98 0.32 5.43
C PHE A 556 20.70 -0.01 3.95
N PRO A 557 20.90 0.94 3.02
CA PRO A 557 21.22 2.37 3.25
C PRO A 557 20.14 3.10 4.03
N MET A 558 20.52 4.25 4.62
CA MET A 558 19.58 5.14 5.29
C MET A 558 19.96 6.61 5.03
N ILE A 559 18.98 7.41 4.60
CA ILE A 559 19.09 8.87 4.62
C ILE A 559 18.51 9.36 5.94
N PRO A 560 19.31 9.94 6.85
CA PRO A 560 18.77 10.51 8.08
C PRO A 560 17.78 11.64 7.77
N GLY A 561 16.80 11.84 8.65
CA GLY A 561 15.85 12.92 8.49
C GLY A 561 16.52 14.29 8.36
N GLY A 562 16.01 15.12 7.48
CA GLY A 562 16.58 16.44 7.19
C GLY A 562 17.87 16.45 6.38
N LYS A 563 18.38 15.30 5.94
CA LYS A 563 19.57 15.18 5.09
C LYS A 563 19.22 15.05 3.61
N ALA A 564 20.18 15.39 2.75
CA ALA A 564 20.07 15.26 1.30
C ALA A 564 20.39 13.82 0.85
N HIS A 565 20.01 13.46 -0.37
CA HIS A 565 20.20 12.11 -0.92
C HIS A 565 21.66 11.66 -1.02
N ASN A 566 22.60 12.60 -1.13
CA ASN A 566 24.04 12.34 -1.15
C ASN A 566 24.66 12.23 0.24
N GLU A 567 23.90 12.44 1.31
CA GLU A 567 24.32 12.29 2.71
C GLU A 567 23.84 10.95 3.32
N MET A 568 23.79 9.91 2.51
CA MET A 568 23.30 8.60 2.85
C MET A 568 24.30 7.82 3.71
N LEU A 569 23.82 7.16 4.75
CA LEU A 569 24.57 6.18 5.52
C LEU A 569 24.49 4.82 4.82
N LEU A 570 25.64 4.19 4.58
CA LEU A 570 25.75 2.90 3.88
C LEU A 570 26.03 1.73 4.82
N GLY A 571 26.40 2.01 6.06
CA GLY A 571 26.72 0.98 7.05
C GLY A 571 26.94 1.54 8.45
N PRO A 572 27.18 0.66 9.43
CA PRO A 572 27.33 1.04 10.84
C PRO A 572 28.58 1.91 11.12
N GLU A 573 29.52 1.98 10.18
CA GLU A 573 30.73 2.78 10.29
C GLU A 573 30.46 4.26 9.98
N ASP A 574 29.40 4.54 9.22
CA ASP A 574 28.97 5.90 8.92
C ASP A 574 28.22 6.48 10.14
N ARG A 575 28.81 7.46 10.78
CA ARG A 575 28.21 8.10 11.97
C ARG A 575 27.48 9.37 11.57
N VAL A 576 26.27 9.53 12.11
CA VAL A 576 25.59 10.83 12.13
C VAL A 576 26.20 11.63 13.28
N SER A 577 26.63 12.88 13.06
CA SER A 577 26.82 13.83 14.15
C SER A 577 25.50 13.92 14.94
N GLU A 578 25.56 14.09 16.27
CA GLU A 578 24.34 14.22 17.09
C GLU A 578 23.32 15.14 16.38
N ALA A 579 22.09 14.64 16.25
CA ALA A 579 21.04 15.38 15.58
C ALA A 579 20.82 16.74 16.28
N THR A 580 20.82 17.82 15.53
CA THR A 580 20.42 19.10 16.09
C THR A 580 18.92 19.06 16.46
N PRO A 581 18.45 19.92 17.38
CA PRO A 581 17.01 19.99 17.71
C PRO A 581 16.11 20.22 16.47
N GLU A 582 16.61 20.92 15.47
CA GLU A 582 15.92 21.17 14.21
C GLU A 582 15.85 19.91 13.33
N GLU A 583 16.92 19.11 13.29
CA GLU A 583 16.94 17.82 12.60
C GLU A 583 16.02 16.81 13.31
N GLY A 584 15.92 16.85 14.63
CA GLY A 584 14.99 16.04 15.40
C GLY A 584 13.52 16.33 15.10
N MET A 585 13.16 17.57 14.80
CA MET A 585 11.78 17.95 14.45
C MET A 585 11.34 17.47 13.05
N VAL A 586 12.27 17.16 12.16
CA VAL A 586 11.98 16.61 10.82
C VAL A 586 11.85 15.08 10.84
N LEU A 587 12.20 14.45 11.96
CA LEU A 587 12.26 13.00 12.12
C LEU A 587 10.94 12.34 12.56
N VAL A 588 9.93 13.14 12.92
CA VAL A 588 8.63 12.63 13.40
C VAL A 588 7.58 12.65 12.32
#